data_387c9b715171e7ab51daa9c43e6549a0
#
_entry.id   387c9b715171e7ab51daa9c43e6549a0
#
_cell.length_a   1.000
_cell.length_b   1.000
_cell.length_c   1.000
_cell.angle_alpha   90.00
_cell.angle_beta   90.00
_cell.angle_gamma   90.00
#
_symmetry.space_group_name_H-M   'P 1'
#
loop_
_entity.id
_entity.type
_entity.pdbx_description
1 polymer ?
#
loop_
_entity_poly.entity_id
_entity_poly.type
_entity_poly.pdbx_seq_one_letter_code
_entity_poly.pdbx_strand_id
1 'polypeptide(L)'
;MICIIDLGTSKVSSILIDDAAKMTVKAFSSVETQGIKKGSIINIGATSDSIADSIRDLEMQSGEKIKEVNVAFSGEQISSTNSNGPVVIGQKEVTASDIQDALRISSTMKVPSDKTLLSVMPIEYIVDGQPGISDPMGMNGVRLEARTHLVYCSQNTKNNISKCVEEINNLKINKYFFNQLGAAECTLTNDQKELGICLIDIGAGTTDLTVYRGGSICFSKVLPNAGDYITESIAVNLKIPSYQAEEIKKKYGCAVADLASDEQLKITDVSSGNETTVSRVVLAEIVQQALTNILRYCINTIEENGLKEHIPAGYVVTGGTANLEGIKKLGDQMTQSSFSIGLPIINRPQKSDQLIKPQFSAIVGLVHFYAQEQNKEFTFNQSKGIIGQIVEWIKSEL
;
A
#
# COMPACT_ATOMS: atom_id res chain seq x y z
N MET A 1 3.16 -6.59 22.26
CA MET A 1 4.09 -6.35 21.12
C MET A 1 3.38 -6.72 19.82
N ILE A 2 3.62 -5.96 18.77
CA ILE A 2 2.98 -6.15 17.47
C ILE A 2 4.07 -6.28 16.42
N CYS A 3 4.05 -7.36 15.66
CA CYS A 3 4.93 -7.56 14.51
C CYS A 3 4.13 -7.37 13.21
N ILE A 4 4.63 -6.54 12.30
CA ILE A 4 4.09 -6.36 10.95
C ILE A 4 5.16 -6.76 9.95
N ILE A 5 4.79 -7.56 8.95
CA ILE A 5 5.63 -7.95 7.82
C ILE A 5 5.01 -7.36 6.55
N ASP A 6 5.77 -6.62 5.76
CA ASP A 6 5.43 -6.16 4.42
C ASP A 6 6.15 -7.04 3.39
N LEU A 7 5.37 -7.81 2.62
CA LEU A 7 5.86 -8.69 1.57
C LEU A 7 5.94 -7.94 0.24
N GLY A 8 7.05 -7.24 0.02
CA GLY A 8 7.31 -6.51 -1.22
C GLY A 8 8.08 -7.35 -2.26
N THR A 9 8.04 -6.92 -3.53
CA THR A 9 8.76 -7.59 -4.64
C THR A 9 10.28 -7.49 -4.48
N SER A 10 10.82 -6.35 -4.01
CA SER A 10 12.28 -6.17 -3.87
C SER A 10 12.79 -6.41 -2.45
N LYS A 11 11.93 -6.33 -1.45
CA LYS A 11 12.31 -6.48 -0.05
C LYS A 11 11.16 -7.01 0.79
N VAL A 12 11.47 -7.87 1.76
CA VAL A 12 10.63 -8.15 2.92
C VAL A 12 11.04 -7.18 4.00
N SER A 13 10.11 -6.32 4.43
CA SER A 13 10.34 -5.40 5.54
C SER A 13 9.51 -5.85 6.74
N SER A 14 10.09 -5.84 7.93
CA SER A 14 9.36 -6.18 9.15
C SER A 14 9.70 -5.21 10.28
N ILE A 15 8.68 -4.92 11.09
CA ILE A 15 8.76 -3.99 12.20
C ILE A 15 8.14 -4.60 13.45
N LEU A 16 8.85 -4.46 14.56
CA LEU A 16 8.37 -4.86 15.89
C LEU A 16 8.12 -3.63 16.74
N ILE A 17 6.91 -3.54 17.28
CA ILE A 17 6.44 -2.41 18.07
C ILE A 17 6.11 -2.89 19.46
N ASP A 18 6.63 -2.19 20.47
CA ASP A 18 6.39 -2.50 21.87
C ASP A 18 5.05 -1.90 22.36
N ASP A 19 4.82 -0.63 22.05
CA ASP A 19 3.60 0.08 22.41
C ASP A 19 3.04 0.79 21.18
N ALA A 20 1.90 0.29 20.67
CA ALA A 20 1.25 0.84 19.48
C ALA A 20 0.77 2.29 19.72
N ALA A 21 0.25 2.61 20.90
CA ALA A 21 -0.26 3.95 21.21
C ALA A 21 0.87 4.99 21.24
N LYS A 22 2.08 4.58 21.62
CA LYS A 22 3.28 5.43 21.64
C LYS A 22 4.12 5.31 20.39
N MET A 23 3.79 4.37 19.49
CA MET A 23 4.55 4.07 18.26
C MET A 23 6.04 3.82 18.53
N THR A 24 6.34 3.10 19.61
CA THR A 24 7.71 2.78 19.97
C THR A 24 8.22 1.61 19.15
N VAL A 25 9.04 1.92 18.14
CA VAL A 25 9.70 0.90 17.32
C VAL A 25 10.81 0.24 18.13
N LYS A 26 10.69 -1.07 18.38
CA LYS A 26 11.66 -1.87 19.10
C LYS A 26 12.75 -2.42 18.18
N ALA A 27 12.35 -2.91 17.01
CA ALA A 27 13.24 -3.42 15.98
C ALA A 27 12.65 -3.20 14.58
N PHE A 28 13.53 -3.09 13.59
CA PHE A 28 13.17 -2.98 12.18
C PHE A 28 14.16 -3.77 11.33
N SER A 29 13.64 -4.56 10.40
CA SER A 29 14.42 -5.31 9.42
C SER A 29 13.94 -5.02 8.01
N SER A 30 14.87 -5.06 7.06
CA SER A 30 14.56 -4.97 5.63
C SER A 30 15.58 -5.80 4.87
N VAL A 31 15.17 -6.97 4.41
CA VAL A 31 15.99 -7.92 3.67
C VAL A 31 15.56 -8.00 2.21
N GLU A 32 16.49 -8.35 1.32
CA GLU A 32 16.16 -8.54 -0.08
C GLU A 32 15.19 -9.71 -0.25
N THR A 33 14.13 -9.50 -1.05
CA THR A 33 13.16 -10.55 -1.34
C THR A 33 13.67 -11.47 -2.44
N GLN A 34 13.52 -12.76 -2.20
CA GLN A 34 13.64 -13.79 -3.22
C GLN A 34 12.28 -14.48 -3.41
N GLY A 35 11.95 -14.84 -4.67
CA GLY A 35 10.74 -15.63 -4.94
C GLY A 35 9.42 -14.84 -5.06
N ILE A 36 9.44 -13.50 -5.06
CA ILE A 36 8.28 -12.65 -5.35
C ILE A 36 8.52 -11.87 -6.63
N LYS A 37 7.55 -11.89 -7.55
CA LYS A 37 7.55 -11.10 -8.78
C LYS A 37 6.21 -10.41 -8.96
N LYS A 38 6.21 -9.09 -9.20
CA LYS A 38 4.99 -8.26 -9.35
C LYS A 38 3.99 -8.48 -8.21
N GLY A 39 4.49 -8.58 -6.98
CA GLY A 39 3.68 -8.85 -5.79
C GLY A 39 3.13 -10.28 -5.66
N SER A 40 3.47 -11.18 -6.60
CA SER A 40 3.03 -12.58 -6.58
C SER A 40 4.16 -13.50 -6.15
N ILE A 41 3.87 -14.42 -5.22
CA ILE A 41 4.82 -15.47 -4.82
C ILE A 41 4.96 -16.45 -5.98
N ILE A 42 6.17 -16.54 -6.54
CA ILE A 42 6.55 -17.46 -7.63
C ILE A 42 7.45 -18.59 -7.15
N ASN A 43 8.02 -18.48 -5.95
CA ASN A 43 8.82 -19.51 -5.30
C ASN A 43 8.59 -19.50 -3.78
N ILE A 44 7.87 -20.50 -3.28
CA ILE A 44 7.48 -20.63 -1.86
C ILE A 44 8.72 -20.71 -0.96
N GLY A 45 9.70 -21.56 -1.30
CA GLY A 45 10.91 -21.77 -0.49
C GLY A 45 11.71 -20.49 -0.34
N ALA A 46 12.08 -19.85 -1.47
CA ALA A 46 12.87 -18.62 -1.47
C ALA A 46 12.14 -17.47 -0.74
N THR A 47 10.81 -17.37 -0.88
CA THR A 47 10.02 -16.38 -0.15
C THR A 47 10.03 -16.67 1.36
N SER A 48 9.89 -17.95 1.75
CA SER A 48 9.93 -18.35 3.16
C SER A 48 11.29 -18.07 3.79
N ASP A 49 12.40 -18.28 3.07
CA ASP A 49 13.75 -17.97 3.53
C ASP A 49 13.93 -16.45 3.76
N SER A 50 13.44 -15.61 2.84
CA SER A 50 13.46 -14.15 3.00
C SER A 50 12.64 -13.69 4.23
N ILE A 51 11.50 -14.33 4.51
CA ILE A 51 10.70 -14.06 5.71
C ILE A 51 11.47 -14.49 6.95
N ALA A 52 12.05 -15.70 6.97
CA ALA A 52 12.83 -16.22 8.08
C ALA A 52 14.02 -15.31 8.42
N ASP A 53 14.73 -14.81 7.42
CA ASP A 53 15.86 -13.90 7.60
C ASP A 53 15.43 -12.56 8.20
N SER A 54 14.30 -12.00 7.73
CA SER A 54 13.74 -10.76 8.27
C SER A 54 13.29 -10.91 9.72
N ILE A 55 12.63 -12.02 10.07
CA ILE A 55 12.19 -12.30 11.45
C ILE A 55 13.40 -12.57 12.36
N ARG A 56 14.38 -13.33 11.90
CA ARG A 56 15.62 -13.59 12.67
C ARG A 56 16.35 -12.28 13.01
N ASP A 57 16.43 -11.35 12.05
CA ASP A 57 17.02 -10.04 12.29
C ASP A 57 16.24 -9.24 13.34
N LEU A 58 14.90 -9.22 13.27
CA LEU A 58 14.06 -8.61 14.31
C LEU A 58 14.28 -9.24 15.69
N GLU A 59 14.33 -10.56 15.78
CA GLU A 59 14.55 -11.28 17.03
C GLU A 59 15.93 -10.98 17.63
N MET A 60 16.99 -10.91 16.78
CA MET A 60 18.32 -10.52 17.22
C MET A 60 18.39 -9.09 17.74
N GLN A 61 17.72 -8.13 17.08
CA GLN A 61 17.72 -6.73 17.49
C GLN A 61 16.90 -6.49 18.77
N SER A 62 15.78 -7.21 18.93
CA SER A 62 14.84 -6.99 20.02
C SER A 62 15.10 -7.84 21.27
N GLY A 63 15.76 -9.00 21.10
CA GLY A 63 15.87 -10.04 22.13
C GLY A 63 14.58 -10.83 22.39
N GLU A 64 13.55 -10.64 21.56
CA GLU A 64 12.22 -11.23 21.73
C GLU A 64 12.00 -12.33 20.69
N LYS A 65 11.22 -13.36 21.08
CA LYS A 65 10.73 -14.39 20.14
C LYS A 65 9.40 -13.98 19.54
N ILE A 66 9.33 -13.97 18.22
CA ILE A 66 8.14 -13.59 17.45
C ILE A 66 7.35 -14.88 17.15
N LYS A 67 6.06 -14.89 17.50
CA LYS A 67 5.15 -16.03 17.26
C LYS A 67 3.95 -15.65 16.41
N GLU A 68 3.57 -14.40 16.43
CA GLU A 68 2.39 -13.86 15.76
C GLU A 68 2.77 -12.64 14.94
N VAL A 69 2.21 -12.54 13.74
CA VAL A 69 2.52 -11.48 12.78
C VAL A 69 1.25 -10.98 12.10
N ASN A 70 1.29 -9.73 11.67
CA ASN A 70 0.36 -9.17 10.72
C ASN A 70 1.07 -9.08 9.37
N VAL A 71 0.42 -9.48 8.29
CA VAL A 71 1.03 -9.55 6.97
C VAL A 71 0.41 -8.51 6.04
N ALA A 72 1.23 -7.65 5.50
CA ALA A 72 0.87 -6.68 4.49
C ALA A 72 1.43 -7.09 3.13
N PHE A 73 0.67 -6.86 2.07
CA PHE A 73 1.11 -7.15 0.71
C PHE A 73 0.34 -6.33 -0.32
N SER A 74 0.93 -6.22 -1.50
CA SER A 74 0.27 -5.76 -2.72
C SER A 74 0.63 -6.70 -3.87
N GLY A 75 -0.23 -6.80 -4.89
CA GLY A 75 0.00 -7.65 -6.05
C GLY A 75 -1.10 -7.54 -7.09
N GLU A 76 -0.81 -7.98 -8.31
CA GLU A 76 -1.76 -7.94 -9.46
C GLU A 76 -3.08 -8.67 -9.19
N GLN A 77 -3.10 -9.62 -8.23
CA GLN A 77 -4.31 -10.37 -7.87
C GLN A 77 -5.24 -9.61 -6.92
N ILE A 78 -4.80 -8.45 -6.42
CA ILE A 78 -5.66 -7.56 -5.65
C ILE A 78 -6.59 -6.82 -6.61
N SER A 79 -7.84 -6.82 -6.26
CA SER A 79 -8.90 -6.13 -7.01
C SER A 79 -9.80 -5.39 -6.03
N SER A 80 -10.53 -4.40 -6.52
CA SER A 80 -11.47 -3.66 -5.71
C SER A 80 -12.77 -3.40 -6.45
N THR A 81 -13.82 -3.15 -5.71
CA THR A 81 -15.12 -2.72 -6.24
C THR A 81 -15.88 -1.91 -5.19
N ASN A 82 -16.76 -1.03 -5.65
CA ASN A 82 -17.70 -0.36 -4.76
C ASN A 82 -19.00 -1.14 -4.69
N SER A 83 -19.58 -1.22 -3.50
CA SER A 83 -20.82 -1.92 -3.24
C SER A 83 -21.74 -1.13 -2.33
N ASN A 84 -23.04 -1.44 -2.37
CA ASN A 84 -24.04 -0.82 -1.53
C ASN A 84 -24.75 -1.90 -0.70
N GLY A 85 -24.95 -1.62 0.60
CA GLY A 85 -25.68 -2.50 1.51
C GLY A 85 -26.90 -1.81 2.08
N PRO A 86 -28.09 -1.96 1.47
CA PRO A 86 -29.33 -1.37 1.99
C PRO A 86 -29.94 -2.24 3.10
N VAL A 87 -30.38 -1.57 4.19
CA VAL A 87 -31.12 -2.18 5.32
C VAL A 87 -32.35 -1.35 5.64
N VAL A 88 -33.46 -2.03 5.97
CA VAL A 88 -34.66 -1.39 6.49
C VAL A 88 -34.57 -1.32 8.01
N ILE A 89 -34.65 -0.11 8.56
CA ILE A 89 -34.51 0.17 10.00
C ILE A 89 -35.85 0.50 10.68
N GLY A 90 -36.92 0.78 9.92
CA GLY A 90 -38.28 0.82 10.39
C GLY A 90 -38.65 1.96 11.33
N GLN A 91 -38.44 3.22 10.94
CA GLN A 91 -38.81 4.45 11.70
C GLN A 91 -38.27 4.49 13.14
N LYS A 92 -37.03 4.11 13.33
CA LYS A 92 -36.30 4.15 14.61
C LYS A 92 -34.94 4.82 14.43
N GLU A 93 -34.23 5.03 15.53
CA GLU A 93 -32.86 5.42 15.49
C GLU A 93 -31.96 4.30 14.92
N VAL A 94 -31.02 4.68 14.07
CA VAL A 94 -29.99 3.78 13.54
C VAL A 94 -29.17 3.25 14.69
N THR A 95 -29.11 1.94 14.80
CA THR A 95 -28.29 1.22 15.77
C THR A 95 -27.02 0.69 15.13
N ALA A 96 -26.09 0.26 15.94
CA ALA A 96 -24.88 -0.36 15.41
C ALA A 96 -25.15 -1.71 14.74
N SER A 97 -26.17 -2.46 15.17
CA SER A 97 -26.59 -3.66 14.45
C SER A 97 -27.04 -3.35 13.04
N ASP A 98 -27.77 -2.23 12.84
CA ASP A 98 -28.22 -1.80 11.52
C ASP A 98 -27.01 -1.43 10.62
N ILE A 99 -25.98 -0.77 11.20
CA ILE A 99 -24.73 -0.46 10.50
C ILE A 99 -23.97 -1.75 10.12
N GLN A 100 -23.88 -2.71 11.05
CA GLN A 100 -23.26 -4.02 10.78
C GLN A 100 -23.97 -4.74 9.64
N ASP A 101 -25.30 -4.81 9.69
CA ASP A 101 -26.07 -5.48 8.65
C ASP A 101 -25.88 -4.79 7.29
N ALA A 102 -25.84 -3.46 7.25
CA ALA A 102 -25.56 -2.72 6.03
C ALA A 102 -24.16 -3.04 5.47
N LEU A 103 -23.13 -3.06 6.32
CA LEU A 103 -21.77 -3.43 5.92
C LEU A 103 -21.69 -4.89 5.47
N ARG A 104 -22.33 -5.82 6.19
CA ARG A 104 -22.38 -7.24 5.84
C ARG A 104 -23.05 -7.46 4.48
N ILE A 105 -24.20 -6.82 4.23
CA ILE A 105 -24.90 -6.90 2.95
C ILE A 105 -24.02 -6.35 1.83
N SER A 106 -23.36 -5.20 2.04
CA SER A 106 -22.48 -4.62 1.03
C SER A 106 -21.30 -5.55 0.70
N SER A 107 -20.74 -6.25 1.67
CA SER A 107 -19.59 -7.13 1.49
C SER A 107 -19.91 -8.45 0.79
N THR A 108 -21.14 -8.98 0.95
CA THR A 108 -21.54 -10.28 0.38
C THR A 108 -22.04 -10.20 -1.05
N MET A 109 -22.55 -9.05 -1.51
CA MET A 109 -23.22 -8.93 -2.80
C MET A 109 -22.31 -8.98 -4.04
N LYS A 110 -21.01 -8.74 -3.93
CA LYS A 110 -20.13 -8.54 -5.10
C LYS A 110 -18.77 -9.23 -5.07
N VAL A 111 -18.45 -10.00 -4.05
CA VAL A 111 -17.15 -10.72 -4.01
C VAL A 111 -17.26 -11.97 -4.87
N PRO A 112 -16.42 -12.15 -5.91
CA PRO A 112 -16.37 -13.37 -6.71
C PRO A 112 -16.02 -14.59 -5.85
N SER A 113 -16.54 -15.77 -6.20
CA SER A 113 -16.38 -17.00 -5.42
C SER A 113 -14.92 -17.51 -5.31
N ASP A 114 -14.04 -17.09 -6.21
CA ASP A 114 -12.61 -17.43 -6.24
C ASP A 114 -11.75 -16.39 -5.49
N LYS A 115 -12.38 -15.37 -4.93
CA LYS A 115 -11.72 -14.26 -4.20
C LYS A 115 -12.03 -14.33 -2.71
N THR A 116 -11.10 -13.83 -1.92
CA THR A 116 -11.28 -13.60 -0.48
C THR A 116 -11.20 -12.10 -0.18
N LEU A 117 -12.07 -11.65 0.70
CA LEU A 117 -12.13 -10.26 1.12
C LEU A 117 -10.91 -9.92 1.98
N LEU A 118 -10.26 -8.79 1.71
CA LEU A 118 -9.14 -8.26 2.50
C LEU A 118 -9.57 -7.08 3.36
N SER A 119 -10.48 -6.25 2.85
CA SER A 119 -10.91 -5.06 3.58
C SER A 119 -12.28 -4.59 3.12
N VAL A 120 -13.09 -4.12 4.06
CA VAL A 120 -14.36 -3.42 3.85
C VAL A 120 -14.21 -2.01 4.40
N MET A 121 -14.25 -1.01 3.53
CA MET A 121 -14.04 0.38 3.91
C MET A 121 -15.30 1.18 3.61
N PRO A 122 -16.01 1.71 4.63
CA PRO A 122 -17.12 2.60 4.40
C PRO A 122 -16.66 3.86 3.65
N ILE A 123 -17.38 4.22 2.59
CA ILE A 123 -17.20 5.48 1.87
C ILE A 123 -18.11 6.53 2.50
N GLU A 124 -19.41 6.21 2.62
CA GLU A 124 -20.44 7.05 3.22
C GLU A 124 -21.63 6.18 3.62
N TYR A 125 -22.49 6.74 4.44
CA TYR A 125 -23.81 6.19 4.71
C TYR A 125 -24.89 7.08 4.10
N ILE A 126 -26.03 6.47 3.79
CA ILE A 126 -27.21 7.14 3.24
C ILE A 126 -28.39 6.78 4.12
N VAL A 127 -29.05 7.78 4.73
CA VAL A 127 -30.28 7.60 5.52
C VAL A 127 -31.44 8.24 4.76
N ASP A 128 -32.46 7.46 4.46
CA ASP A 128 -33.65 7.89 3.72
C ASP A 128 -33.35 8.67 2.42
N GLY A 129 -32.29 8.27 1.71
CA GLY A 129 -31.82 8.90 0.47
C GLY A 129 -30.92 10.12 0.65
N GLN A 130 -30.62 10.54 1.87
CA GLN A 130 -29.65 11.62 2.14
C GLN A 130 -28.22 11.05 2.18
N PRO A 131 -27.35 11.34 1.21
CA PRO A 131 -25.98 10.88 1.16
C PRO A 131 -25.02 11.76 2.01
N GLY A 132 -23.75 11.37 2.08
CA GLY A 132 -22.67 12.16 2.70
C GLY A 132 -22.62 12.04 4.22
N ILE A 133 -23.25 11.01 4.79
CA ILE A 133 -23.23 10.79 6.23
C ILE A 133 -22.00 9.93 6.57
N SER A 134 -21.11 10.44 7.43
CA SER A 134 -19.94 9.71 7.90
C SER A 134 -20.24 8.80 9.10
N ASP A 135 -21.16 9.21 9.96
CA ASP A 135 -21.62 8.43 11.11
C ASP A 135 -23.16 8.53 11.22
N PRO A 136 -23.88 7.46 10.90
CA PRO A 136 -25.35 7.44 10.95
C PRO A 136 -25.90 7.08 12.33
N MET A 137 -25.07 6.77 13.33
CA MET A 137 -25.50 6.32 14.65
C MET A 137 -26.45 7.31 15.32
N GLY A 138 -27.61 6.81 15.79
CA GLY A 138 -28.63 7.64 16.47
C GLY A 138 -29.48 8.50 15.53
N MET A 139 -29.23 8.51 14.23
CA MET A 139 -30.10 9.20 13.27
C MET A 139 -31.43 8.46 13.11
N ASN A 140 -32.54 9.21 13.05
CA ASN A 140 -33.85 8.62 12.77
C ASN A 140 -34.01 8.39 11.27
N GLY A 141 -34.56 7.23 10.89
CA GLY A 141 -34.86 6.91 9.49
C GLY A 141 -35.61 5.62 9.32
N VAL A 142 -35.96 5.34 8.08
CA VAL A 142 -36.65 4.10 7.65
C VAL A 142 -35.65 3.16 6.97
N ARG A 143 -34.69 3.71 6.22
CA ARG A 143 -33.75 2.97 5.41
C ARG A 143 -32.32 3.51 5.62
N LEU A 144 -31.39 2.61 5.88
CA LEU A 144 -29.96 2.86 5.91
C LEU A 144 -29.31 2.15 4.73
N GLU A 145 -28.38 2.82 4.05
CA GLU A 145 -27.47 2.19 3.09
C GLU A 145 -26.03 2.49 3.49
N ALA A 146 -25.16 1.47 3.47
CA ALA A 146 -23.73 1.66 3.52
C ALA A 146 -23.13 1.57 2.11
N ARG A 147 -22.46 2.63 1.64
CA ARG A 147 -21.58 2.55 0.48
C ARG A 147 -20.21 2.16 0.94
N THR A 148 -19.64 1.12 0.34
CA THR A 148 -18.35 0.57 0.75
C THR A 148 -17.41 0.41 -0.43
N HIS A 149 -16.12 0.60 -0.17
CA HIS A 149 -15.05 0.14 -1.03
C HIS A 149 -14.54 -1.21 -0.52
N LEU A 150 -14.65 -2.22 -1.36
CA LEU A 150 -14.25 -3.60 -1.05
C LEU A 150 -12.92 -3.88 -1.74
N VAL A 151 -11.95 -4.39 -0.98
CA VAL A 151 -10.68 -4.89 -1.52
C VAL A 151 -10.61 -6.40 -1.28
N TYR A 152 -10.26 -7.15 -2.31
CA TYR A 152 -10.17 -8.61 -2.27
C TYR A 152 -8.97 -9.11 -3.08
N CYS A 153 -8.47 -10.28 -2.72
CA CYS A 153 -7.41 -10.97 -3.45
C CYS A 153 -7.85 -12.38 -3.87
N SER A 154 -7.05 -13.03 -4.69
CA SER A 154 -7.27 -14.45 -5.00
C SER A 154 -7.05 -15.31 -3.75
N GLN A 155 -7.88 -16.34 -3.56
CA GLN A 155 -7.71 -17.30 -2.47
C GLN A 155 -6.33 -17.96 -2.52
N ASN A 156 -5.81 -18.24 -3.73
CA ASN A 156 -4.48 -18.82 -3.90
C ASN A 156 -3.36 -17.91 -3.37
N THR A 157 -3.50 -16.59 -3.53
CA THR A 157 -2.53 -15.62 -2.96
C THR A 157 -2.50 -15.74 -1.45
N LYS A 158 -3.66 -15.74 -0.80
CA LYS A 158 -3.76 -15.91 0.67
C LYS A 158 -3.17 -17.24 1.13
N ASN A 159 -3.49 -18.33 0.43
CA ASN A 159 -2.95 -19.66 0.74
C ASN A 159 -1.42 -19.73 0.60
N ASN A 160 -0.86 -19.13 -0.47
CA ASN A 160 0.59 -19.10 -0.66
C ASN A 160 1.31 -18.29 0.43
N ILE A 161 0.73 -17.16 0.85
CA ILE A 161 1.25 -16.36 1.96
C ILE A 161 1.18 -17.15 3.27
N SER A 162 0.02 -17.77 3.59
CA SER A 162 -0.13 -18.64 4.77
C SER A 162 0.90 -19.76 4.77
N LYS A 163 1.13 -20.41 3.62
CA LYS A 163 2.13 -21.47 3.50
C LYS A 163 3.55 -20.99 3.82
N CYS A 164 3.94 -19.82 3.31
CA CYS A 164 5.26 -19.26 3.61
C CYS A 164 5.41 -18.82 5.06
N VAL A 165 4.38 -18.25 5.66
CA VAL A 165 4.44 -17.64 6.99
C VAL A 165 4.10 -18.67 8.08
N GLU A 166 2.97 -19.39 7.95
CA GLU A 166 2.45 -20.25 9.00
C GLU A 166 3.04 -21.66 8.93
N GLU A 167 2.98 -22.32 7.77
CA GLU A 167 3.39 -23.72 7.66
C GLU A 167 4.90 -23.91 7.71
N ILE A 168 5.68 -23.01 7.04
CA ILE A 168 7.13 -23.14 6.93
C ILE A 168 7.84 -22.40 8.06
N ASN A 169 7.44 -21.15 8.35
CA ASN A 169 8.07 -20.32 9.37
C ASN A 169 7.43 -20.43 10.75
N ASN A 170 6.34 -21.22 10.91
CA ASN A 170 5.64 -21.45 12.16
C ASN A 170 5.24 -20.14 12.89
N LEU A 171 4.79 -19.16 12.13
CA LEU A 171 4.33 -17.86 12.61
C LEU A 171 2.81 -17.77 12.41
N LYS A 172 2.04 -17.46 13.44
CA LYS A 172 0.60 -17.27 13.31
C LYS A 172 0.29 -15.94 12.66
N ILE A 173 -0.50 -15.95 11.59
CA ILE A 173 -1.00 -14.70 10.96
C ILE A 173 -2.27 -14.26 11.70
N ASN A 174 -2.23 -13.06 12.29
CA ASN A 174 -3.39 -12.47 12.95
C ASN A 174 -4.27 -11.71 11.97
N LYS A 175 -3.67 -10.95 11.04
CA LYS A 175 -4.42 -10.15 10.06
C LYS A 175 -3.62 -9.96 8.78
N TYR A 176 -4.35 -9.88 7.66
CA TYR A 176 -3.82 -9.47 6.37
C TYR A 176 -4.17 -8.01 6.11
N PHE A 177 -3.24 -7.26 5.53
CA PHE A 177 -3.42 -5.87 5.18
C PHE A 177 -3.13 -5.60 3.71
N PHE A 178 -3.90 -4.71 3.14
CA PHE A 178 -3.59 -4.09 1.86
C PHE A 178 -2.61 -2.92 2.09
N ASN A 179 -1.44 -2.95 1.45
CA ASN A 179 -0.34 -2.01 1.68
C ASN A 179 -0.74 -0.54 1.56
N GLN A 180 -1.68 -0.23 0.66
CA GLN A 180 -2.14 1.14 0.41
C GLN A 180 -2.77 1.81 1.63
N LEU A 181 -3.40 1.03 2.51
CA LEU A 181 -3.97 1.58 3.76
C LEU A 181 -2.87 2.21 4.61
N GLY A 182 -1.74 1.52 4.74
CA GLY A 182 -0.58 2.04 5.45
C GLY A 182 0.04 3.24 4.73
N ALA A 183 0.35 3.09 3.44
CA ALA A 183 0.97 4.16 2.68
C ALA A 183 0.18 5.48 2.78
N ALA A 184 -1.15 5.42 2.67
CA ALA A 184 -2.02 6.58 2.77
C ALA A 184 -2.07 7.17 4.18
N GLU A 185 -1.97 6.33 5.22
CA GLU A 185 -2.09 6.79 6.60
C GLU A 185 -0.92 7.66 7.04
N CYS A 186 0.28 7.39 6.55
CA CYS A 186 1.47 8.15 6.94
C CYS A 186 1.92 9.21 5.91
N THR A 187 1.34 9.25 4.70
CA THR A 187 1.77 10.19 3.65
C THR A 187 0.75 11.24 3.28
N LEU A 188 -0.53 11.01 3.60
CA LEU A 188 -1.62 11.95 3.28
C LEU A 188 -2.14 12.65 4.52
N THR A 189 -2.42 13.94 4.41
CA THR A 189 -3.12 14.69 5.46
C THR A 189 -4.62 14.43 5.41
N ASN A 190 -5.33 14.67 6.53
CA ASN A 190 -6.78 14.56 6.56
C ASN A 190 -7.46 15.52 5.57
N ASP A 191 -6.94 16.75 5.44
CA ASP A 191 -7.47 17.74 4.49
C ASP A 191 -7.31 17.28 3.04
N GLN A 192 -6.19 16.62 2.69
CA GLN A 192 -6.01 16.02 1.36
C GLN A 192 -7.00 14.87 1.11
N LYS A 193 -7.20 13.99 2.10
CA LYS A 193 -8.17 12.88 2.01
C LYS A 193 -9.60 13.41 1.87
N GLU A 194 -9.94 14.49 2.59
CA GLU A 194 -11.26 15.12 2.53
C GLU A 194 -11.50 15.81 1.20
N LEU A 195 -10.57 16.65 0.75
CA LEU A 195 -10.68 17.41 -0.49
C LEU A 195 -10.70 16.51 -1.73
N GLY A 196 -9.93 15.46 -1.70
CA GLY A 196 -9.76 14.50 -2.80
C GLY A 196 -8.35 14.51 -3.37
N ILE A 197 -7.69 13.35 -3.30
CA ILE A 197 -6.27 13.14 -3.65
C ILE A 197 -6.06 11.75 -4.25
N CYS A 198 -5.13 11.65 -5.19
CA CYS A 198 -4.63 10.36 -5.67
C CYS A 198 -3.26 10.05 -5.05
N LEU A 199 -3.17 8.93 -4.33
CA LEU A 199 -1.90 8.35 -3.89
C LEU A 199 -1.43 7.35 -4.93
N ILE A 200 -0.15 7.47 -5.33
CA ILE A 200 0.55 6.56 -6.25
C ILE A 200 1.73 5.97 -5.48
N ASP A 201 1.67 4.71 -5.11
CA ASP A 201 2.81 4.00 -4.52
C ASP A 201 3.52 3.19 -5.61
N ILE A 202 4.71 3.63 -6.01
CA ILE A 202 5.50 2.97 -7.05
C ILE A 202 6.57 2.12 -6.37
N GLY A 203 6.26 0.84 -6.18
CA GLY A 203 7.18 -0.17 -5.66
C GLY A 203 8.21 -0.65 -6.68
N ALA A 204 8.72 -1.86 -6.49
CA ALA A 204 9.55 -2.54 -7.49
C ALA A 204 8.69 -3.25 -8.54
N GLY A 205 7.76 -4.10 -8.11
CA GLY A 205 6.95 -4.93 -9.00
C GLY A 205 5.56 -4.41 -9.30
N THR A 206 5.00 -3.54 -8.46
CA THR A 206 3.65 -3.00 -8.60
C THR A 206 3.62 -1.50 -8.39
N THR A 207 2.69 -0.84 -9.08
CA THR A 207 2.28 0.54 -8.83
C THR A 207 0.84 0.51 -8.35
N ASP A 208 0.62 1.01 -7.15
CA ASP A 208 -0.66 0.96 -6.49
C ASP A 208 -1.31 2.35 -6.50
N LEU A 209 -2.51 2.45 -7.05
CA LEU A 209 -3.31 3.67 -7.09
C LEU A 209 -4.40 3.63 -6.03
N THR A 210 -4.56 4.71 -5.30
CA THR A 210 -5.68 4.88 -4.36
C THR A 210 -6.19 6.31 -4.41
N VAL A 211 -7.50 6.47 -4.59
CA VAL A 211 -8.17 7.77 -4.59
C VAL A 211 -8.98 7.92 -3.32
N TYR A 212 -8.73 9.00 -2.61
CA TYR A 212 -9.50 9.45 -1.46
C TYR A 212 -10.40 10.61 -1.85
N ARG A 213 -11.59 10.67 -1.25
CA ARG A 213 -12.54 11.79 -1.32
C ARG A 213 -13.47 11.72 -0.10
N GLY A 214 -13.78 12.87 0.51
CA GLY A 214 -14.61 12.90 1.72
C GLY A 214 -14.04 12.08 2.86
N GLY A 215 -12.70 12.07 3.01
CA GLY A 215 -12.00 11.30 4.04
C GLY A 215 -11.85 9.80 3.78
N SER A 216 -12.53 9.25 2.77
CA SER A 216 -12.63 7.80 2.53
C SER A 216 -12.05 7.38 1.18
N ILE A 217 -11.62 6.11 1.08
CA ILE A 217 -11.17 5.53 -0.20
C ILE A 217 -12.39 5.28 -1.09
N CYS A 218 -12.39 5.88 -2.28
CA CYS A 218 -13.44 5.66 -3.27
C CYS A 218 -12.98 4.81 -4.48
N PHE A 219 -11.68 4.65 -4.66
CA PHE A 219 -11.11 3.83 -5.74
C PHE A 219 -9.74 3.31 -5.34
N SER A 220 -9.44 2.06 -5.71
CA SER A 220 -8.07 1.51 -5.66
C SER A 220 -7.82 0.57 -6.84
N LYS A 221 -6.58 0.53 -7.32
CA LYS A 221 -6.16 -0.37 -8.41
C LYS A 221 -4.67 -0.66 -8.31
N VAL A 222 -4.29 -1.92 -8.54
CA VAL A 222 -2.89 -2.35 -8.64
C VAL A 222 -2.51 -2.49 -10.10
N LEU A 223 -1.39 -1.87 -10.48
CA LEU A 223 -0.85 -1.88 -11.84
C LEU A 223 0.47 -2.67 -11.87
N PRO A 224 0.72 -3.47 -12.94
CA PRO A 224 1.86 -4.39 -12.99
C PRO A 224 3.19 -3.76 -13.42
N ASN A 225 3.22 -2.46 -13.73
CA ASN A 225 4.42 -1.74 -14.18
C ASN A 225 4.92 -0.82 -13.05
N ALA A 226 6.17 -1.00 -12.63
CA ALA A 226 6.77 -0.28 -11.51
C ALA A 226 8.30 -0.16 -11.68
N GLY A 227 9.05 -0.12 -10.60
CA GLY A 227 10.51 0.05 -10.63
C GLY A 227 11.27 -0.99 -11.45
N ASP A 228 10.79 -2.24 -11.48
CA ASP A 228 11.40 -3.33 -12.26
C ASP A 228 11.28 -3.08 -13.78
N TYR A 229 10.18 -2.46 -14.23
CA TYR A 229 10.03 -2.04 -15.62
C TYR A 229 11.08 -1.00 -16.03
N ILE A 230 11.44 -0.09 -15.12
CA ILE A 230 12.54 0.88 -15.35
C ILE A 230 13.87 0.13 -15.44
N THR A 231 14.14 -0.80 -14.52
CA THR A 231 15.36 -1.62 -14.51
C THR A 231 15.49 -2.44 -15.79
N GLU A 232 14.42 -3.08 -16.22
CA GLU A 232 14.36 -3.87 -17.47
C GLU A 232 14.61 -2.97 -18.69
N SER A 233 14.01 -1.78 -18.72
CA SER A 233 14.25 -0.80 -19.79
C SER A 233 15.71 -0.38 -19.87
N ILE A 234 16.37 -0.14 -18.73
CA ILE A 234 17.80 0.16 -18.66
C ILE A 234 18.63 -1.03 -19.17
N ALA A 235 18.35 -2.23 -18.65
CA ALA A 235 19.10 -3.45 -18.99
C ALA A 235 19.05 -3.73 -20.52
N VAL A 236 17.87 -3.60 -21.12
CA VAL A 236 17.67 -3.84 -22.56
C VAL A 236 18.35 -2.77 -23.42
N ASN A 237 18.16 -1.49 -23.10
CA ASN A 237 18.71 -0.40 -23.92
C ASN A 237 20.23 -0.31 -23.82
N LEU A 238 20.80 -0.54 -22.64
CA LEU A 238 22.26 -0.50 -22.44
C LEU A 238 22.94 -1.84 -22.63
N LYS A 239 22.18 -2.94 -22.84
CA LYS A 239 22.66 -4.32 -22.99
C LYS A 239 23.53 -4.75 -21.80
N ILE A 240 23.06 -4.48 -20.57
CA ILE A 240 23.76 -4.80 -19.33
C ILE A 240 22.96 -5.79 -18.49
N PRO A 241 23.60 -6.51 -17.54
CA PRO A 241 22.88 -7.39 -16.62
C PRO A 241 21.87 -6.63 -15.78
N SER A 242 20.73 -7.27 -15.44
CA SER A 242 19.66 -6.64 -14.67
C SER A 242 20.11 -6.13 -13.30
N TYR A 243 21.03 -6.85 -12.62
CA TYR A 243 21.56 -6.40 -11.34
C TYR A 243 22.32 -5.08 -11.48
N GLN A 244 23.15 -4.93 -12.53
CA GLN A 244 23.89 -3.69 -12.80
C GLN A 244 22.92 -2.55 -13.20
N ALA A 245 21.89 -2.85 -13.97
CA ALA A 245 20.85 -1.89 -14.31
C ALA A 245 20.14 -1.35 -13.05
N GLU A 246 19.83 -2.23 -12.09
CA GLU A 246 19.24 -1.84 -10.81
C GLU A 246 20.19 -0.97 -9.97
N GLU A 247 21.46 -1.32 -9.91
CA GLU A 247 22.48 -0.53 -9.20
C GLU A 247 22.62 0.88 -9.77
N ILE A 248 22.79 1.01 -11.10
CA ILE A 248 22.94 2.33 -11.73
C ILE A 248 21.63 3.14 -11.67
N LYS A 249 20.47 2.50 -11.74
CA LYS A 249 19.17 3.14 -11.53
C LYS A 249 19.10 3.77 -10.13
N LYS A 250 19.45 3.01 -9.08
CA LYS A 250 19.40 3.49 -7.69
C LYS A 250 20.39 4.60 -7.42
N LYS A 251 21.58 4.53 -8.01
CA LYS A 251 22.68 5.44 -7.71
C LYS A 251 22.68 6.71 -8.58
N TYR A 252 22.31 6.58 -9.84
CA TYR A 252 22.49 7.63 -10.85
C TYR A 252 21.19 7.96 -11.60
N GLY A 253 20.10 7.23 -11.36
CA GLY A 253 18.82 7.42 -12.05
C GLY A 253 18.26 8.81 -11.84
N CYS A 254 17.79 9.42 -12.93
CA CYS A 254 17.13 10.71 -12.93
C CYS A 254 15.86 10.64 -13.78
N ALA A 255 14.75 11.14 -13.27
CA ALA A 255 13.45 11.13 -13.94
C ALA A 255 13.29 12.22 -15.01
N VAL A 256 14.22 13.20 -15.06
CA VAL A 256 14.23 14.29 -16.04
C VAL A 256 15.65 14.43 -16.59
N ALA A 257 15.84 14.13 -17.86
CA ALA A 257 17.16 14.08 -18.49
C ALA A 257 17.93 15.42 -18.37
N ASP A 258 17.23 16.55 -18.46
CA ASP A 258 17.82 17.89 -18.32
C ASP A 258 18.44 18.17 -16.94
N LEU A 259 18.13 17.36 -15.92
CA LEU A 259 18.73 17.47 -14.58
C LEU A 259 19.98 16.61 -14.43
N ALA A 260 20.23 15.69 -15.36
CA ALA A 260 21.38 14.79 -15.28
C ALA A 260 22.66 15.51 -15.66
N SER A 261 23.71 15.33 -14.84
CA SER A 261 25.08 15.78 -15.20
C SER A 261 25.66 14.89 -16.30
N ASP A 262 26.58 15.44 -17.11
CA ASP A 262 27.31 14.66 -18.12
C ASP A 262 28.45 13.84 -17.47
N GLU A 263 28.09 12.93 -16.58
CA GLU A 263 28.98 12.00 -15.91
C GLU A 263 29.04 10.69 -16.70
N GLN A 264 30.25 10.13 -16.86
CA GLN A 264 30.45 8.84 -17.53
C GLN A 264 30.37 7.69 -16.53
N LEU A 265 29.45 6.78 -16.74
CA LEU A 265 29.19 5.61 -15.91
C LEU A 265 29.84 4.38 -16.53
N LYS A 266 30.60 3.62 -15.74
CA LYS A 266 31.15 2.33 -16.18
C LYS A 266 30.06 1.27 -16.15
N ILE A 267 29.93 0.55 -17.24
CA ILE A 267 28.98 -0.56 -17.40
C ILE A 267 29.67 -1.75 -18.07
N THR A 268 29.11 -2.95 -17.89
CA THR A 268 29.62 -4.19 -18.51
C THR A 268 28.60 -4.67 -19.55
N ASP A 269 28.99 -4.70 -20.81
CA ASP A 269 28.16 -5.23 -21.90
C ASP A 269 27.99 -6.74 -21.77
N VAL A 270 26.73 -7.23 -21.78
CA VAL A 270 26.39 -8.65 -21.61
C VAL A 270 26.93 -9.51 -22.77
N SER A 271 26.97 -8.95 -23.98
CA SER A 271 27.32 -9.71 -25.18
C SER A 271 28.83 -9.95 -25.29
N SER A 272 29.62 -8.92 -24.96
CA SER A 272 31.08 -8.96 -25.08
C SER A 272 31.80 -9.26 -23.76
N GLY A 273 31.15 -9.04 -22.62
CA GLY A 273 31.78 -9.09 -21.29
C GLY A 273 32.73 -7.93 -21.02
N ASN A 274 32.85 -6.96 -21.92
CA ASN A 274 33.78 -5.85 -21.81
C ASN A 274 33.19 -4.67 -21.00
N GLU A 275 34.08 -3.99 -20.27
CA GLU A 275 33.72 -2.69 -19.69
C GLU A 275 33.60 -1.64 -20.80
N THR A 276 32.56 -0.85 -20.69
CA THR A 276 32.31 0.33 -21.56
C THR A 276 31.77 1.47 -20.70
N THR A 277 31.55 2.62 -21.29
CA THR A 277 30.97 3.79 -20.59
C THR A 277 29.70 4.25 -21.25
N VAL A 278 28.78 4.77 -20.46
CA VAL A 278 27.55 5.43 -20.89
C VAL A 278 27.39 6.75 -20.14
N SER A 279 26.93 7.79 -20.83
CA SER A 279 26.64 9.07 -20.17
C SER A 279 25.43 8.92 -19.24
N ARG A 280 25.47 9.55 -18.07
CA ARG A 280 24.35 9.65 -17.15
C ARG A 280 23.12 10.28 -17.80
N VAL A 281 23.30 11.17 -18.79
CA VAL A 281 22.20 11.76 -19.56
C VAL A 281 21.43 10.67 -20.32
N VAL A 282 22.14 9.76 -21.01
CA VAL A 282 21.49 8.63 -21.71
C VAL A 282 20.74 7.72 -20.74
N LEU A 283 21.32 7.43 -19.58
CA LEU A 283 20.62 6.70 -18.52
C LEU A 283 19.34 7.45 -18.10
N ALA A 284 19.42 8.76 -17.90
CA ALA A 284 18.27 9.57 -17.49
C ALA A 284 17.18 9.62 -18.56
N GLU A 285 17.52 9.66 -19.86
CA GLU A 285 16.55 9.56 -20.95
C GLU A 285 15.76 8.26 -20.91
N ILE A 286 16.44 7.12 -20.69
CA ILE A 286 15.80 5.82 -20.55
C ILE A 286 14.87 5.78 -19.34
N VAL A 287 15.35 6.26 -18.18
CA VAL A 287 14.57 6.33 -16.93
C VAL A 287 13.35 7.23 -17.11
N GLN A 288 13.53 8.42 -17.69
CA GLN A 288 12.45 9.37 -17.95
C GLN A 288 11.38 8.75 -18.83
N GLN A 289 11.76 8.09 -19.93
CA GLN A 289 10.81 7.44 -20.83
C GLN A 289 10.02 6.34 -20.12
N ALA A 290 10.70 5.47 -19.39
CA ALA A 290 10.06 4.37 -18.68
C ALA A 290 9.11 4.88 -17.58
N LEU A 291 9.54 5.87 -16.78
CA LEU A 291 8.71 6.47 -15.76
C LEU A 291 7.53 7.26 -16.34
N THR A 292 7.73 7.95 -17.47
CA THR A 292 6.64 8.61 -18.22
C THR A 292 5.56 7.60 -18.60
N ASN A 293 5.92 6.41 -19.03
CA ASN A 293 4.95 5.36 -19.37
C ASN A 293 4.17 4.89 -18.13
N ILE A 294 4.84 4.71 -16.99
CA ILE A 294 4.19 4.33 -15.72
C ILE A 294 3.19 5.43 -15.30
N LEU A 295 3.63 6.68 -15.23
CA LEU A 295 2.78 7.79 -14.81
C LEU A 295 1.62 8.04 -15.77
N ARG A 296 1.84 7.91 -17.09
CA ARG A 296 0.78 8.02 -18.09
C ARG A 296 -0.27 6.94 -17.87
N TYR A 297 0.13 5.71 -17.57
CA TYR A 297 -0.81 4.64 -17.28
C TYR A 297 -1.62 4.94 -16.00
N CYS A 298 -1.00 5.53 -14.97
CA CYS A 298 -1.69 5.98 -13.76
C CYS A 298 -2.72 7.07 -14.09
N ILE A 299 -2.33 8.11 -14.82
CA ILE A 299 -3.19 9.24 -15.20
C ILE A 299 -4.37 8.75 -16.05
N ASN A 300 -4.10 7.95 -17.07
CA ASN A 300 -5.15 7.38 -17.91
C ASN A 300 -6.14 6.54 -17.08
N THR A 301 -5.65 5.74 -16.12
CA THR A 301 -6.52 4.96 -15.23
C THR A 301 -7.47 5.88 -14.44
N ILE A 302 -6.99 7.02 -13.95
CA ILE A 302 -7.83 8.01 -13.23
C ILE A 302 -8.86 8.64 -14.17
N GLU A 303 -8.44 9.01 -15.39
CA GLU A 303 -9.33 9.63 -16.39
C GLU A 303 -10.40 8.67 -16.92
N GLU A 304 -10.03 7.44 -17.25
CA GLU A 304 -10.94 6.38 -17.73
C GLU A 304 -12.02 6.00 -16.70
N ASN A 305 -11.71 6.16 -15.40
CA ASN A 305 -12.68 5.93 -14.33
C ASN A 305 -13.45 7.20 -13.92
N GLY A 306 -13.30 8.32 -14.63
CA GLY A 306 -14.00 9.58 -14.35
C GLY A 306 -13.59 10.23 -13.03
N LEU A 307 -12.37 9.98 -12.54
CA LEU A 307 -11.92 10.41 -11.21
C LEU A 307 -11.13 11.72 -11.23
N LYS A 308 -10.86 12.30 -12.38
CA LYS A 308 -10.04 13.53 -12.51
C LYS A 308 -10.60 14.69 -11.67
N GLU A 309 -11.91 14.89 -11.72
CA GLU A 309 -12.59 15.94 -10.95
C GLU A 309 -12.71 15.60 -9.45
N HIS A 310 -12.35 14.36 -9.06
CA HIS A 310 -12.42 13.89 -7.68
C HIS A 310 -11.11 14.08 -6.92
N ILE A 311 -10.05 14.59 -7.56
CA ILE A 311 -8.72 14.76 -6.97
C ILE A 311 -8.20 16.20 -7.09
N PRO A 312 -8.95 17.21 -6.64
CA PRO A 312 -8.51 18.60 -6.72
C PRO A 312 -7.22 18.89 -5.94
N ALA A 313 -6.87 18.09 -4.93
CA ALA A 313 -5.60 18.17 -4.22
C ALA A 313 -4.42 17.59 -5.03
N GLY A 314 -4.69 16.94 -6.18
CA GLY A 314 -3.68 16.43 -7.11
C GLY A 314 -3.17 15.03 -6.75
N TYR A 315 -1.86 14.84 -6.83
CA TYR A 315 -1.21 13.53 -6.70
C TYR A 315 -0.13 13.56 -5.62
N VAL A 316 -0.04 12.46 -4.88
CA VAL A 316 1.09 12.17 -3.99
C VAL A 316 1.75 10.88 -4.47
N VAL A 317 3.06 10.91 -4.72
CA VAL A 317 3.84 9.71 -5.07
C VAL A 317 4.66 9.25 -3.88
N THR A 318 4.67 7.95 -3.63
CA THR A 318 5.49 7.28 -2.60
C THR A 318 6.07 5.96 -3.13
N GLY A 319 6.64 5.12 -2.28
CA GLY A 319 7.30 3.89 -2.69
C GLY A 319 8.76 4.07 -3.09
N GLY A 320 9.43 2.97 -3.38
CA GLY A 320 10.89 2.97 -3.66
C GLY A 320 11.29 3.84 -4.84
N THR A 321 10.47 3.87 -5.89
CA THR A 321 10.71 4.63 -7.12
C THR A 321 10.55 6.16 -6.89
N ALA A 322 9.83 6.58 -5.85
CA ALA A 322 9.70 8.00 -5.50
C ALA A 322 11.03 8.66 -5.06
N ASN A 323 12.08 7.86 -4.81
CA ASN A 323 13.44 8.37 -4.54
C ASN A 323 14.18 8.85 -5.81
N LEU A 324 13.68 8.59 -7.01
CA LEU A 324 14.33 9.05 -8.24
C LEU A 324 14.38 10.58 -8.28
N GLU A 325 15.59 11.11 -8.53
CA GLU A 325 15.79 12.54 -8.73
C GLU A 325 14.87 13.07 -9.83
N GLY A 326 14.20 14.20 -9.60
CA GLY A 326 13.35 14.85 -10.60
C GLY A 326 11.95 14.26 -10.77
N ILE A 327 11.56 13.20 -10.02
CA ILE A 327 10.23 12.56 -10.17
C ILE A 327 9.07 13.55 -9.94
N LYS A 328 9.20 14.47 -8.97
CA LYS A 328 8.22 15.53 -8.74
C LYS A 328 8.08 16.43 -9.96
N LYS A 329 9.21 16.88 -10.54
CA LYS A 329 9.22 17.75 -11.73
C LYS A 329 8.55 17.08 -12.93
N LEU A 330 8.86 15.79 -13.16
CA LEU A 330 8.20 15.02 -14.22
C LEU A 330 6.69 14.89 -13.97
N GLY A 331 6.28 14.58 -12.74
CA GLY A 331 4.87 14.50 -12.36
C GLY A 331 4.12 15.81 -12.56
N ASP A 332 4.66 16.95 -12.11
CA ASP A 332 4.09 18.29 -12.34
C ASP A 332 3.90 18.59 -13.84
N GLN A 333 4.88 18.23 -14.67
CA GLN A 333 4.82 18.42 -16.12
C GLN A 333 3.72 17.57 -16.80
N MET A 334 3.50 16.35 -16.29
CA MET A 334 2.57 15.40 -16.91
C MET A 334 1.12 15.62 -16.48
N THR A 335 0.89 15.97 -15.21
CA THR A 335 -0.46 16.02 -14.63
C THR A 335 -1.14 17.36 -14.76
N GLN A 336 -0.37 18.45 -14.92
CA GLN A 336 -0.86 19.83 -14.82
C GLN A 336 -1.61 20.11 -13.50
N SER A 337 -1.33 19.30 -12.49
CA SER A 337 -1.92 19.35 -11.15
C SER A 337 -0.79 19.30 -10.12
N SER A 338 -1.09 19.58 -8.86
CA SER A 338 -0.09 19.44 -7.80
C SER A 338 0.43 18.00 -7.74
N PHE A 339 1.74 17.83 -7.77
CA PHE A 339 2.41 16.53 -7.64
C PHE A 339 3.46 16.61 -6.55
N SER A 340 3.35 15.81 -5.51
CA SER A 340 4.23 15.87 -4.36
C SER A 340 4.75 14.47 -3.97
N ILE A 341 5.87 14.44 -3.23
CA ILE A 341 6.43 13.20 -2.70
C ILE A 341 5.89 12.99 -1.30
N GLY A 342 5.25 11.84 -1.07
CA GLY A 342 4.78 11.40 0.24
C GLY A 342 5.92 10.74 1.02
N LEU A 343 6.24 11.32 2.16
CA LEU A 343 7.19 10.75 3.11
C LEU A 343 6.45 10.27 4.35
N PRO A 344 6.88 9.15 4.96
CA PRO A 344 6.31 8.71 6.22
C PRO A 344 6.45 9.76 7.32
N ILE A 345 5.34 10.12 7.95
CA ILE A 345 5.32 10.99 9.14
C ILE A 345 5.43 10.11 10.37
N ILE A 346 6.50 10.25 11.12
CA ILE A 346 6.73 9.53 12.38
C ILE A 346 6.75 10.57 13.52
N ASN A 347 5.76 10.50 14.41
CA ASN A 347 5.57 11.51 15.46
C ASN A 347 6.63 11.53 16.58
N ARG A 348 7.62 10.63 16.59
CA ARG A 348 8.73 10.62 17.56
C ARG A 348 10.01 10.04 16.95
N PRO A 349 11.10 10.84 16.84
CA PRO A 349 12.38 10.38 16.29
C PRO A 349 13.26 9.77 17.39
N GLN A 350 13.21 8.46 17.59
CA GLN A 350 14.31 7.74 18.23
C GLN A 350 14.57 6.46 17.44
N LYS A 351 15.73 6.38 16.78
CA LYS A 351 16.20 5.32 15.86
C LYS A 351 15.50 5.27 14.47
N SER A 352 14.82 6.32 14.02
CA SER A 352 13.86 6.21 12.91
C SER A 352 14.24 6.97 11.63
N ASP A 353 15.40 7.60 11.54
CA ASP A 353 15.80 8.31 10.29
C ASP A 353 15.81 7.41 9.05
N GLN A 354 16.06 6.11 9.25
CA GLN A 354 15.98 5.12 8.17
C GLN A 354 14.55 4.90 7.67
N LEU A 355 13.55 5.08 8.53
CA LEU A 355 12.14 4.85 8.22
C LEU A 355 11.46 6.04 7.53
N ILE A 356 12.08 7.24 7.56
CA ILE A 356 11.55 8.45 6.91
C ILE A 356 11.93 8.45 5.41
N LYS A 357 11.69 7.33 4.73
CA LYS A 357 11.93 7.21 3.29
C LYS A 357 10.68 6.68 2.60
N PRO A 358 10.36 7.13 1.38
CA PRO A 358 9.14 6.73 0.68
C PRO A 358 8.94 5.21 0.58
N GLN A 359 10.02 4.44 0.45
CA GLN A 359 9.96 2.98 0.36
C GLN A 359 9.48 2.26 1.62
N PHE A 360 9.29 2.96 2.73
CA PHE A 360 8.80 2.40 3.99
C PHE A 360 7.42 2.95 4.39
N SER A 361 6.78 3.73 3.51
CA SER A 361 5.48 4.33 3.78
C SER A 361 4.42 3.29 4.15
N ALA A 362 4.34 2.18 3.42
CA ALA A 362 3.35 1.14 3.71
C ALA A 362 3.50 0.60 5.13
N ILE A 363 4.71 0.11 5.49
CA ILE A 363 4.92 -0.54 6.79
C ILE A 363 4.83 0.45 7.96
N VAL A 364 5.34 1.68 7.80
CA VAL A 364 5.23 2.72 8.83
C VAL A 364 3.78 3.13 9.05
N GLY A 365 3.04 3.34 7.98
CA GLY A 365 1.65 3.74 8.09
C GLY A 365 0.74 2.63 8.63
N LEU A 366 1.07 1.36 8.40
CA LEU A 366 0.33 0.24 9.01
C LEU A 366 0.50 0.22 10.54
N VAL A 367 1.64 0.68 11.06
CA VAL A 367 1.80 0.88 12.50
C VAL A 367 0.81 1.93 13.02
N HIS A 368 0.67 3.07 12.31
CA HIS A 368 -0.30 4.11 12.65
C HIS A 368 -1.73 3.59 12.56
N PHE A 369 -2.05 2.90 11.48
CA PHE A 369 -3.36 2.32 11.26
C PHE A 369 -3.75 1.34 12.39
N TYR A 370 -2.84 0.44 12.74
CA TYR A 370 -3.03 -0.51 13.83
C TYR A 370 -3.19 0.18 15.19
N ALA A 371 -2.40 1.22 15.47
CA ALA A 371 -2.51 1.98 16.69
C ALA A 371 -3.87 2.71 16.82
N GLN A 372 -4.40 3.22 15.71
CA GLN A 372 -5.72 3.86 15.69
C GLN A 372 -6.85 2.83 15.88
N GLU A 373 -6.76 1.64 15.28
CA GLU A 373 -7.73 0.57 15.51
C GLU A 373 -7.78 0.19 17.00
N GLN A 374 -6.63 -0.01 17.65
CA GLN A 374 -6.54 -0.34 19.07
C GLN A 374 -7.09 0.78 19.96
N ASN A 375 -6.83 2.03 19.64
CA ASN A 375 -7.38 3.17 20.39
C ASN A 375 -8.90 3.29 20.23
N LYS A 376 -9.44 3.01 19.07
CA LYS A 376 -10.89 2.93 18.85
C LYS A 376 -11.50 1.77 19.66
N GLU A 377 -10.87 0.62 19.71
CA GLU A 377 -11.30 -0.52 20.54
C GLU A 377 -11.21 -0.19 22.05
N PHE A 378 -10.16 0.53 22.49
CA PHE A 378 -9.97 0.89 23.90
C PHE A 378 -11.00 1.96 24.37
N THR A 379 -11.25 2.99 23.58
CA THR A 379 -12.28 4.00 23.86
C THR A 379 -13.68 3.37 23.85
N PHE A 380 -13.84 2.33 23.10
CA PHE A 380 -15.05 1.57 22.86
C PHE A 380 -15.35 0.54 23.96
N ASN A 381 -14.33 -0.18 24.47
CA ASN A 381 -14.47 -1.06 25.65
C ASN A 381 -14.80 -0.28 26.95
N GLN A 382 -14.50 1.02 27.00
CA GLN A 382 -14.96 1.89 28.11
C GLN A 382 -16.42 2.34 27.94
N SER A 383 -16.89 2.51 26.70
CA SER A 383 -18.31 2.66 26.39
C SER A 383 -18.85 1.30 25.98
N LYS A 384 -19.33 0.46 26.90
CA LYS A 384 -19.94 -0.86 26.61
C LYS A 384 -20.99 -0.82 25.49
N GLY A 385 -20.59 -0.53 24.27
CA GLY A 385 -21.39 -0.29 23.08
C GLY A 385 -20.81 -0.98 21.85
N ILE A 386 -21.57 -1.45 21.14
CA ILE A 386 -21.90 -2.20 19.91
C ILE A 386 -20.89 -2.09 18.71
N ILE A 387 -20.07 -1.01 18.53
CA ILE A 387 -19.07 -0.91 17.45
C ILE A 387 -17.91 -1.94 17.66
N GLY A 388 -17.59 -2.39 18.91
CA GLY A 388 -16.66 -3.50 19.15
C GLY A 388 -17.07 -4.79 18.49
N GLN A 389 -18.39 -5.05 18.43
CA GLN A 389 -18.94 -6.19 17.72
C GLN A 389 -18.79 -6.06 16.19
N ILE A 390 -18.82 -4.83 15.64
CA ILE A 390 -18.59 -4.56 14.22
C ILE A 390 -17.14 -4.89 13.84
N VAL A 391 -16.20 -4.45 14.65
CA VAL A 391 -14.77 -4.70 14.43
C VAL A 391 -14.44 -6.18 14.63
N GLU A 392 -15.02 -6.85 15.63
CA GLU A 392 -14.84 -8.31 15.82
C GLU A 392 -15.48 -9.10 14.69
N TRP A 393 -16.64 -8.69 14.20
CA TRP A 393 -17.27 -9.37 13.08
C TRP A 393 -16.48 -9.20 11.78
N ILE A 394 -16.02 -7.98 11.45
CA ILE A 394 -15.09 -7.76 10.31
C ILE A 394 -13.84 -8.63 10.45
N LYS A 395 -13.33 -8.82 11.68
CA LYS A 395 -12.19 -9.70 11.96
C LYS A 395 -12.51 -11.20 11.79
N SER A 396 -13.73 -11.62 12.05
CA SER A 396 -14.14 -13.04 11.96
C SER A 396 -14.47 -13.47 10.53
N GLU A 397 -14.81 -12.53 9.66
CA GLU A 397 -15.12 -12.78 8.24
C GLU A 397 -13.92 -12.51 7.30
N LEU A 398 -12.86 -11.86 7.78
CA LEU A 398 -11.59 -11.61 7.09
C LEU A 398 -10.52 -12.62 7.46
#